data_f87fe757beae417176aad061ae230196
#
_entry.id   f87fe757beae417176aad061ae230196
#
_cell.length_a   1.000
_cell.length_b   1.000
_cell.length_c   1.000
_cell.angle_alpha   90.00
_cell.angle_beta   90.00
_cell.angle_gamma   90.00
#
_symmetry.space_group_name_H-M   'P 1'
#
loop_
_entity.id
_entity.type
_entity.pdbx_description
1 polymer ?
#
loop_
_entity_poly.entity_id
_entity_poly.type
_entity_poly.pdbx_seq_one_letter_code
_entity_poly.pdbx_strand_id
1 'polypeptide(L)'
;DLYPSPTKENTFSKPPASVCRNIQTMTEKLDTDGRWYAPQAFDRNSFTKTDTLHRAMTYAETRCTVFGAIAAGANGILPYKIGDPSVRYFQKHPNSGIYASPEMKIGWLEGLGPELAALANVLTAEPFAVRFHPSGLCVTGRQYHGKNFVIAVNPTSEIVRGSLHWPSGASSARVLGETRSVEIRKGTILDTFAPYAVHIY
;
A
#
# COMPACT_ATOMS: atom_id res chain seq x y z
N ASP A 1 11.43 -3.70 11.12
CA ASP A 1 10.94 -2.47 10.49
C ASP A 1 11.53 -2.32 9.09
N LEU A 2 10.65 -2.27 8.10
CA LEU A 2 11.02 -2.07 6.71
C LEU A 2 10.51 -0.70 6.29
N TYR A 3 11.41 0.27 6.27
CA TYR A 3 11.09 1.60 5.78
C TYR A 3 11.66 1.78 4.37
N PRO A 4 10.81 1.78 3.33
CA PRO A 4 11.21 2.19 2.00
C PRO A 4 11.56 3.68 2.05
N SER A 5 12.84 4.01 2.01
CA SER A 5 13.27 5.41 2.03
C SER A 5 13.75 5.79 0.63
N PRO A 6 12.95 6.57 -0.12
CA PRO A 6 13.33 7.00 -1.46
C PRO A 6 14.47 8.02 -1.38
N THR A 7 15.40 7.91 -2.29
CA THR A 7 16.45 8.91 -2.50
C THR A 7 15.96 10.01 -3.43
N LYS A 8 16.67 11.12 -3.48
CA LYS A 8 16.41 12.20 -4.44
C LYS A 8 16.54 11.75 -5.90
N GLU A 9 17.28 10.69 -6.16
CA GLU A 9 17.45 10.05 -7.47
C GLU A 9 16.33 9.03 -7.78
N ASN A 10 15.25 9.02 -6.98
CA ASN A 10 14.12 8.10 -7.10
C ASN A 10 14.48 6.61 -6.97
N THR A 11 15.60 6.29 -6.36
CA THR A 11 15.94 4.94 -5.94
C THR A 11 15.48 4.69 -4.51
N PHE A 12 15.32 3.43 -4.12
CA PHE A 12 14.97 3.07 -2.75
C PHE A 12 16.11 2.28 -2.12
N SER A 13 16.44 2.61 -0.88
CA SER A 13 17.35 1.77 -0.08
C SER A 13 16.73 0.38 0.17
N LYS A 14 15.40 0.32 0.30
CA LYS A 14 14.59 -0.90 0.35
C LYS A 14 13.34 -0.67 -0.50
N PRO A 15 13.20 -1.31 -1.65
CA PRO A 15 12.06 -1.06 -2.53
C PRO A 15 10.73 -1.53 -1.90
N PRO A 16 9.58 -0.95 -2.25
CA PRO A 16 8.26 -1.39 -1.79
C PRO A 16 8.01 -2.89 -1.96
N ALA A 17 8.55 -3.50 -3.01
CA ALA A 17 8.50 -4.94 -3.24
C ALA A 17 9.11 -5.77 -2.09
N SER A 18 10.08 -5.23 -1.35
CA SER A 18 10.65 -5.91 -0.19
C SER A 18 9.67 -5.99 0.99
N VAL A 19 8.77 -5.01 1.12
CA VAL A 19 7.71 -5.02 2.14
C VAL A 19 6.74 -6.16 1.85
N CYS A 20 6.23 -6.25 0.62
CA CYS A 20 5.35 -7.33 0.19
C CYS A 20 5.97 -8.70 0.47
N ARG A 21 7.20 -8.91 0.01
CA ARG A 21 7.92 -10.19 0.17
C ARG A 21 8.12 -10.58 1.64
N ASN A 22 8.49 -9.64 2.49
CA ASN A 22 8.73 -9.93 3.90
C ASN A 22 7.43 -10.22 4.65
N ILE A 23 6.36 -9.48 4.40
CA ILE A 23 5.05 -9.76 4.99
C ILE A 23 4.55 -11.13 4.51
N GLN A 24 4.67 -11.44 3.22
CA GLN A 24 4.31 -12.75 2.68
C GLN A 24 5.10 -13.87 3.34
N THR A 25 6.42 -13.73 3.47
CA THR A 25 7.28 -14.70 4.16
C THR A 25 6.87 -14.89 5.63
N MET A 26 6.50 -13.81 6.32
CA MET A 26 5.98 -13.88 7.69
C MET A 26 4.64 -14.61 7.73
N THR A 27 3.75 -14.31 6.79
CA THR A 27 2.44 -14.97 6.68
C THR A 27 2.56 -16.47 6.45
N GLU A 28 3.55 -16.90 5.66
CA GLU A 28 3.81 -18.31 5.36
C GLU A 28 4.49 -19.07 6.52
N LYS A 29 5.31 -18.37 7.31
CA LYS A 29 6.15 -19.02 8.34
C LYS A 29 5.61 -18.92 9.76
N LEU A 30 4.78 -17.93 10.04
CA LEU A 30 4.28 -17.67 11.39
C LEU A 30 2.80 -18.01 11.46
N ASP A 31 2.47 -18.98 12.30
CA ASP A 31 1.09 -19.28 12.68
C ASP A 31 0.64 -18.28 13.75
N THR A 32 0.41 -17.06 13.35
CA THR A 32 -0.04 -15.96 14.22
C THR A 32 -1.20 -15.21 13.58
N ASP A 33 -2.21 -14.88 14.40
CA ASP A 33 -3.36 -14.09 13.95
C ASP A 33 -3.05 -12.62 13.75
N GLY A 34 -2.00 -12.10 14.37
CA GLY A 34 -1.60 -10.68 14.31
C GLY A 34 -0.37 -10.45 13.42
N ARG A 35 -0.59 -9.93 12.22
CA ARG A 35 0.47 -9.52 11.28
C ARG A 35 0.41 -8.02 11.05
N TRP A 36 1.18 -7.29 11.84
CA TRP A 36 1.19 -5.84 11.82
C TRP A 36 2.34 -5.32 10.98
N TYR A 37 2.03 -4.37 10.11
CA TYR A 37 3.01 -3.61 9.38
C TYR A 37 3.08 -2.18 9.93
N ALA A 38 4.28 -1.72 10.27
CA ALA A 38 4.54 -0.35 10.67
C ALA A 38 5.13 0.43 9.49
N PRO A 39 4.30 1.06 8.64
CA PRO A 39 4.77 1.85 7.51
C PRO A 39 5.45 3.14 7.96
N GLN A 40 6.35 3.63 7.12
CA GLN A 40 7.00 4.92 7.33
C GLN A 40 5.99 6.06 7.23
N ALA A 41 5.81 6.78 8.33
CA ALA A 41 5.01 8.00 8.41
C ALA A 41 5.90 9.17 8.90
N PHE A 42 7.11 9.27 8.36
CA PHE A 42 8.06 10.33 8.65
C PHE A 42 8.92 10.64 7.44
N ASP A 43 9.36 11.88 7.34
CA ASP A 43 10.43 12.27 6.41
C ASP A 43 11.79 12.02 7.09
N ARG A 44 12.65 11.25 6.43
CA ARG A 44 13.98 10.93 6.97
C ARG A 44 14.83 12.17 7.18
N ASN A 45 14.68 13.18 6.33
CA ASN A 45 15.36 14.47 6.48
C ASN A 45 14.97 15.21 7.76
N SER A 46 13.79 14.93 8.34
CA SER A 46 13.36 15.55 9.59
C SER A 46 14.08 15.01 10.82
N PHE A 47 14.68 13.81 10.73
CA PHE A 47 15.44 13.20 11.84
C PHE A 47 16.91 13.59 11.85
N THR A 48 17.48 13.80 10.68
CA THR A 48 18.90 14.16 10.54
C THR A 48 18.98 15.35 9.62
N LYS A 49 19.27 16.53 10.15
CA LYS A 49 19.49 17.76 9.38
C LYS A 49 20.62 17.62 8.33
N THR A 50 21.35 16.53 8.38
CA THR A 50 22.48 16.18 7.50
C THR A 50 22.11 15.18 6.41
N ASP A 51 20.91 14.59 6.42
CA ASP A 51 20.50 13.64 5.38
C ASP A 51 20.04 14.40 4.13
N THR A 52 20.97 14.65 3.22
CA THR A 52 20.70 15.29 1.93
C THR A 52 20.33 14.27 0.84
N LEU A 53 20.38 12.96 1.13
CA LEU A 53 20.22 11.91 0.13
C LEU A 53 18.76 11.45 -0.03
N HIS A 54 17.96 11.52 1.03
CA HIS A 54 16.58 11.02 1.02
C HIS A 54 15.56 12.14 0.79
N ARG A 55 14.39 11.75 0.36
CA ARG A 55 13.18 12.57 0.25
C ARG A 55 12.01 11.91 0.96
N ALA A 56 10.95 12.66 1.19
CA ALA A 56 9.68 12.11 1.63
C ALA A 56 9.10 11.15 0.58
N MET A 57 8.36 10.15 1.03
CA MET A 57 7.56 9.30 0.15
C MET A 57 6.42 10.11 -0.45
N THR A 58 6.15 9.91 -1.73
CA THR A 58 4.94 10.43 -2.37
C THR A 58 3.70 9.69 -1.87
N TYR A 59 2.51 10.24 -2.14
CA TYR A 59 1.26 9.54 -1.83
C TYR A 59 1.19 8.17 -2.52
N ALA A 60 1.54 8.10 -3.81
CA ALA A 60 1.52 6.85 -4.56
C ALA A 60 2.45 5.78 -3.95
N GLU A 61 3.66 6.16 -3.55
CA GLU A 61 4.62 5.26 -2.91
C GLU A 61 4.14 4.79 -1.53
N THR A 62 3.59 5.70 -0.72
CA THR A 62 3.00 5.38 0.59
C THR A 62 1.81 4.43 0.43
N ARG A 63 0.90 4.74 -0.49
CA ARG A 63 -0.27 3.92 -0.82
C ARG A 63 0.14 2.54 -1.30
N CYS A 64 1.09 2.46 -2.24
CA CYS A 64 1.65 1.21 -2.74
C CYS A 64 2.21 0.34 -1.61
N THR A 65 2.98 0.92 -0.71
CA THR A 65 3.61 0.19 0.39
C THR A 65 2.59 -0.39 1.37
N VAL A 66 1.56 0.40 1.73
CA VAL A 66 0.52 -0.03 2.67
C VAL A 66 -0.40 -1.07 2.05
N PHE A 67 -0.93 -0.83 0.85
CA PHE A 67 -1.77 -1.82 0.16
C PHE A 67 -0.98 -3.06 -0.25
N GLY A 68 0.32 -2.92 -0.55
CA GLY A 68 1.21 -4.06 -0.77
C GLY A 68 1.36 -4.94 0.47
N ALA A 69 1.49 -4.35 1.65
CA ALA A 69 1.52 -5.09 2.92
C ALA A 69 0.18 -5.80 3.18
N ILE A 70 -0.95 -5.12 2.96
CA ILE A 70 -2.30 -5.69 3.09
C ILE A 70 -2.48 -6.85 2.10
N ALA A 71 -2.08 -6.67 0.84
CA ALA A 71 -2.17 -7.71 -0.17
C ALA A 71 -1.29 -8.93 0.15
N ALA A 72 -0.17 -8.71 0.83
CA ALA A 72 0.73 -9.76 1.31
C ALA A 72 0.29 -10.43 2.62
N GLY A 73 -0.83 -10.01 3.23
CA GLY A 73 -1.41 -10.64 4.39
C GLY A 73 -1.29 -9.86 5.71
N ALA A 74 -0.84 -8.60 5.69
CA ALA A 74 -0.93 -7.76 6.89
C ALA A 74 -2.41 -7.51 7.24
N ASN A 75 -2.75 -7.66 8.51
CA ASN A 75 -4.09 -7.42 9.06
C ASN A 75 -4.12 -6.29 10.09
N GLY A 76 -2.98 -5.61 10.30
CA GLY A 76 -2.86 -4.40 11.10
C GLY A 76 -1.85 -3.43 10.47
N ILE A 77 -2.20 -2.15 10.46
CA ILE A 77 -1.34 -1.05 9.97
C ILE A 77 -1.14 -0.07 11.12
N LEU A 78 0.10 0.12 11.54
CA LEU A 78 0.49 1.03 12.61
C LEU A 78 1.52 2.03 12.08
N PRO A 79 1.09 3.19 11.54
CA PRO A 79 2.02 4.17 10.96
C PRO A 79 3.06 4.65 11.97
N TYR A 80 4.33 4.49 11.65
CA TYR A 80 5.44 4.95 12.46
C TYR A 80 6.15 6.12 11.74
N LYS A 81 6.22 7.31 12.25
CA LYS A 81 5.75 7.78 13.53
C LYS A 81 4.78 8.94 13.26
N ILE A 82 3.54 8.78 13.70
CA ILE A 82 2.60 9.89 13.73
C ILE A 82 3.04 10.82 14.89
N GLY A 83 3.40 12.06 14.55
CA GLY A 83 3.75 13.05 15.57
C GLY A 83 2.48 13.61 16.21
N ASP A 84 2.36 13.50 17.53
CA ASP A 84 1.31 14.18 18.28
C ASP A 84 1.85 15.56 18.76
N PRO A 85 1.31 16.67 18.25
CA PRO A 85 1.76 18.02 18.66
C PRO A 85 1.50 18.32 20.15
N SER A 86 0.65 17.56 20.84
CA SER A 86 0.46 17.69 22.29
C SER A 86 1.60 17.09 23.10
N VAL A 87 2.38 16.17 22.53
CA VAL A 87 3.52 15.55 23.22
C VAL A 87 4.71 16.50 23.21
N ARG A 88 5.32 16.70 24.38
CA ARG A 88 6.44 17.63 24.60
C ARG A 88 7.58 17.49 23.58
N TYR A 89 7.85 16.28 23.09
CA TYR A 89 8.85 16.05 22.05
C TYR A 89 8.46 16.75 20.75
N PHE A 90 7.21 16.60 20.30
CA PHE A 90 6.71 17.19 19.06
C PHE A 90 6.49 18.69 19.15
N GLN A 91 6.20 19.21 20.36
CA GLN A 91 6.18 20.66 20.60
C GLN A 91 7.56 21.29 20.32
N LYS A 92 8.64 20.56 20.64
CA LYS A 92 10.02 20.99 20.35
C LYS A 92 10.47 20.70 18.91
N HIS A 93 9.77 19.79 18.24
CA HIS A 93 10.07 19.34 16.87
C HIS A 93 8.79 19.32 16.02
N PRO A 94 8.15 20.49 15.77
CA PRO A 94 6.84 20.58 15.13
C PRO A 94 6.82 20.03 13.71
N ASN A 95 7.98 19.98 13.06
CA ASN A 95 8.14 19.45 11.69
C ASN A 95 8.63 17.98 11.70
N SER A 96 8.17 17.17 12.65
CA SER A 96 8.53 15.75 12.72
C SER A 96 7.32 14.84 12.49
N GLY A 97 7.57 13.57 12.16
CA GLY A 97 6.50 12.61 11.85
C GLY A 97 5.77 12.95 10.56
N ILE A 98 4.46 12.76 10.53
CA ILE A 98 3.61 13.06 9.35
C ILE A 98 3.50 14.56 9.05
N TYR A 99 3.86 15.41 10.01
CA TYR A 99 3.88 16.86 9.83
C TYR A 99 5.21 17.36 9.28
N ALA A 100 6.16 16.47 9.01
CA ALA A 100 7.50 16.82 8.54
C ALA A 100 7.50 17.45 7.14
N SER A 101 6.54 17.06 6.31
CA SER A 101 6.40 17.61 4.96
C SER A 101 4.94 17.62 4.51
N PRO A 102 4.57 18.49 3.55
CA PRO A 102 3.25 18.47 2.93
C PRO A 102 2.90 17.11 2.33
N GLU A 103 3.86 16.42 1.70
CA GLU A 103 3.69 15.12 1.07
C GLU A 103 3.30 14.05 2.08
N MET A 104 3.94 14.04 3.25
CA MET A 104 3.62 13.10 4.33
C MET A 104 2.22 13.38 4.91
N LYS A 105 1.87 14.66 5.09
CA LYS A 105 0.55 15.07 5.56
C LYS A 105 -0.54 14.65 4.57
N ILE A 106 -0.38 14.98 3.30
CA ILE A 106 -1.31 14.59 2.22
C ILE A 106 -1.38 13.05 2.15
N GLY A 107 -0.23 12.37 2.15
CA GLY A 107 -0.16 10.92 2.07
C GLY A 107 -0.95 10.22 3.18
N TRP A 108 -0.88 10.69 4.42
CA TRP A 108 -1.50 10.00 5.54
C TRP A 108 -2.83 10.58 5.99
N LEU A 109 -2.95 11.90 6.15
CA LEU A 109 -4.14 12.51 6.76
C LEU A 109 -5.23 12.81 5.74
N GLU A 110 -4.85 13.25 4.54
CA GLU A 110 -5.79 13.72 3.52
C GLU A 110 -6.10 12.66 2.46
N GLY A 111 -5.19 11.69 2.26
CA GLY A 111 -5.33 10.63 1.25
C GLY A 111 -5.58 9.25 1.87
N LEU A 112 -4.51 8.60 2.33
CA LEU A 112 -4.53 7.18 2.68
C LEU A 112 -5.40 6.87 3.91
N GLY A 113 -5.37 7.70 4.94
CA GLY A 113 -6.20 7.49 6.14
C GLY A 113 -7.70 7.44 5.80
N PRO A 114 -8.27 8.45 5.14
CA PRO A 114 -9.64 8.41 4.66
C PRO A 114 -9.95 7.24 3.72
N GLU A 115 -9.04 6.89 2.82
CA GLU A 115 -9.20 5.73 1.91
C GLU A 115 -9.28 4.41 2.69
N LEU A 116 -8.37 4.19 3.63
CA LEU A 116 -8.39 2.99 4.49
C LEU A 116 -9.66 2.93 5.34
N ALA A 117 -10.09 4.06 5.89
CA ALA A 117 -11.34 4.13 6.66
C ALA A 117 -12.56 3.79 5.81
N ALA A 118 -12.64 4.30 4.58
CA ALA A 118 -13.73 3.99 3.65
C ALA A 118 -13.74 2.51 3.23
N LEU A 119 -12.59 1.86 3.18
CA LEU A 119 -12.42 0.46 2.80
C LEU A 119 -12.38 -0.51 3.98
N ALA A 120 -12.45 -0.03 5.23
CA ALA A 120 -12.20 -0.85 6.42
C ALA A 120 -12.98 -2.17 6.43
N ASN A 121 -14.29 -2.12 6.14
CA ASN A 121 -15.14 -3.30 6.11
C ASN A 121 -14.75 -4.30 4.99
N VAL A 122 -14.27 -3.79 3.85
CA VAL A 122 -13.77 -4.65 2.75
C VAL A 122 -12.43 -5.26 3.13
N LEU A 123 -11.52 -4.48 3.71
CA LEU A 123 -10.17 -4.93 4.06
C LEU A 123 -10.17 -5.99 5.16
N THR A 124 -11.17 -5.96 6.06
CA THR A 124 -11.35 -6.92 7.15
C THR A 124 -12.26 -8.10 6.78
N ALA A 125 -12.85 -8.08 5.57
CA ALA A 125 -13.72 -9.15 5.10
C ALA A 125 -12.95 -10.44 4.76
N GLU A 126 -13.70 -11.52 4.55
CA GLU A 126 -13.17 -12.86 4.27
C GLU A 126 -12.24 -12.85 3.04
N PRO A 127 -11.01 -13.32 3.18
CA PRO A 127 -10.06 -13.36 2.07
C PRO A 127 -10.35 -14.53 1.12
N PHE A 128 -10.03 -14.34 -0.16
CA PHE A 128 -9.96 -15.44 -1.12
C PHE A 128 -8.72 -15.32 -2.00
N ALA A 129 -8.22 -16.46 -2.49
CA ALA A 129 -7.05 -16.49 -3.35
C ALA A 129 -7.37 -16.02 -4.76
N VAL A 130 -6.53 -15.14 -5.30
CA VAL A 130 -6.60 -14.64 -6.66
C VAL A 130 -5.42 -15.17 -7.46
N ARG A 131 -5.67 -15.82 -8.59
CA ARG A 131 -4.60 -16.19 -9.54
C ARG A 131 -4.23 -14.95 -10.35
N PHE A 132 -2.95 -14.69 -10.49
CA PHE A 132 -2.44 -13.53 -11.21
C PHE A 132 -1.09 -13.78 -11.87
N HIS A 133 -0.79 -12.96 -12.86
CA HIS A 133 0.49 -12.95 -13.56
C HIS A 133 0.83 -11.49 -13.97
N PRO A 134 2.09 -11.04 -13.91
CA PRO A 134 3.26 -11.77 -13.42
C PRO A 134 3.31 -11.86 -11.88
N SER A 135 4.14 -12.74 -11.37
CA SER A 135 4.32 -12.98 -9.93
C SER A 135 4.89 -11.78 -9.15
N GLY A 136 5.36 -10.74 -9.85
CA GLY A 136 5.86 -9.51 -9.22
C GLY A 136 4.77 -8.58 -8.67
N LEU A 137 3.49 -8.80 -9.01
CA LEU A 137 2.37 -8.10 -8.39
C LEU A 137 2.11 -8.65 -6.98
N CYS A 138 1.59 -7.79 -6.09
CA CYS A 138 1.00 -8.22 -4.82
C CYS A 138 -0.52 -8.18 -4.96
N VAL A 139 -1.20 -9.32 -4.75
CA VAL A 139 -2.63 -9.42 -5.03
C VAL A 139 -3.35 -10.17 -3.91
N THR A 140 -4.50 -9.66 -3.50
CA THR A 140 -5.42 -10.34 -2.58
C THR A 140 -6.87 -10.10 -3.00
N GLY A 141 -7.74 -11.06 -2.68
CA GLY A 141 -9.19 -10.94 -2.84
C GLY A 141 -9.88 -10.76 -1.49
N ARG A 142 -11.03 -10.10 -1.49
CA ARG A 142 -11.94 -9.96 -0.34
C ARG A 142 -13.37 -10.14 -0.80
N GLN A 143 -14.18 -10.86 -0.01
CA GLN A 143 -15.60 -10.98 -0.27
C GLN A 143 -16.40 -10.25 0.80
N TYR A 144 -17.18 -9.25 0.40
CA TYR A 144 -17.96 -8.43 1.30
C TYR A 144 -19.37 -8.19 0.73
N HIS A 145 -20.40 -8.54 1.51
CA HIS A 145 -21.82 -8.44 1.10
C HIS A 145 -22.11 -9.04 -0.28
N GLY A 146 -21.57 -10.22 -0.56
CA GLY A 146 -21.77 -10.93 -1.83
C GLY A 146 -21.04 -10.32 -3.03
N LYS A 147 -20.24 -9.29 -2.82
CA LYS A 147 -19.37 -8.68 -3.84
C LYS A 147 -17.92 -9.13 -3.65
N ASN A 148 -17.23 -9.30 -4.76
CA ASN A 148 -15.80 -9.58 -4.77
C ASN A 148 -15.02 -8.29 -4.99
N PHE A 149 -13.97 -8.12 -4.20
CA PHE A 149 -13.00 -7.06 -4.34
C PHE A 149 -11.63 -7.68 -4.56
N VAL A 150 -10.88 -7.14 -5.51
CA VAL A 150 -9.49 -7.57 -5.77
C VAL A 150 -8.60 -6.35 -5.61
N ILE A 151 -7.62 -6.46 -4.72
CA ILE A 151 -6.58 -5.45 -4.50
C ILE A 151 -5.33 -5.95 -5.20
N ALA A 152 -4.86 -5.21 -6.20
CA ALA A 152 -3.66 -5.52 -6.96
C ALA A 152 -2.69 -4.35 -6.95
N VAL A 153 -1.45 -4.64 -6.59
CA VAL A 153 -0.40 -3.64 -6.35
C VAL A 153 0.81 -3.96 -7.22
N ASN A 154 1.28 -2.98 -7.94
CA ASN A 154 2.60 -3.01 -8.58
C ASN A 154 3.65 -2.38 -7.64
N PRO A 155 4.45 -3.17 -6.93
CA PRO A 155 5.42 -2.62 -5.98
C PRO A 155 6.75 -2.23 -6.62
N THR A 156 6.79 -2.11 -7.95
CA THR A 156 8.02 -1.84 -8.72
C THR A 156 8.00 -0.45 -9.38
N SER A 157 9.16 0.01 -9.80
CA SER A 157 9.33 1.25 -10.58
C SER A 157 9.00 1.09 -12.06
N GLU A 158 8.62 -0.10 -12.50
CA GLU A 158 8.34 -0.41 -13.89
C GLU A 158 6.84 -0.45 -14.19
N ILE A 159 6.46 -0.21 -15.44
CA ILE A 159 5.09 -0.47 -15.89
C ILE A 159 4.90 -1.97 -16.02
N VAL A 160 3.88 -2.50 -15.34
CA VAL A 160 3.54 -3.93 -15.38
C VAL A 160 2.22 -4.14 -16.08
N ARG A 161 2.17 -5.03 -17.07
CA ARG A 161 0.93 -5.56 -17.63
C ARG A 161 0.57 -6.83 -16.89
N GLY A 162 -0.59 -6.82 -16.22
CA GLY A 162 -1.03 -7.92 -15.38
C GLY A 162 -2.31 -8.58 -15.89
N SER A 163 -2.43 -9.86 -15.59
CA SER A 163 -3.68 -10.61 -15.72
C SER A 163 -4.13 -11.10 -14.34
N LEU A 164 -5.40 -10.89 -14.01
CA LEU A 164 -6.02 -11.27 -12.75
C LEU A 164 -7.21 -12.18 -13.05
N HIS A 165 -7.25 -13.36 -12.41
CA HIS A 165 -8.40 -14.25 -12.55
C HIS A 165 -9.53 -13.76 -11.64
N TRP A 166 -10.70 -13.49 -12.24
CA TRP A 166 -11.89 -13.03 -11.52
C TRP A 166 -12.77 -14.21 -11.09
N PRO A 167 -13.16 -14.30 -9.82
CA PRO A 167 -13.80 -15.49 -9.28
C PRO A 167 -15.29 -15.64 -9.60
N SER A 168 -15.92 -14.68 -10.26
CA SER A 168 -17.37 -14.69 -10.54
C SER A 168 -17.66 -14.52 -12.02
N GLY A 169 -18.91 -14.78 -12.43
CA GLY A 169 -19.40 -14.61 -13.81
C GLY A 169 -19.63 -13.16 -14.26
N ALA A 170 -19.07 -12.15 -13.55
CA ALA A 170 -19.19 -10.76 -13.95
C ALA A 170 -18.51 -10.48 -15.30
N SER A 171 -19.06 -9.54 -16.07
CA SER A 171 -18.50 -9.10 -17.36
C SER A 171 -17.59 -7.87 -17.25
N SER A 172 -17.66 -7.15 -16.12
CA SER A 172 -16.82 -5.98 -15.87
C SER A 172 -16.61 -5.76 -14.36
N ALA A 173 -15.53 -5.05 -14.03
CA ALA A 173 -15.26 -4.56 -12.69
C ALA A 173 -14.96 -3.05 -12.71
N ARG A 174 -15.45 -2.32 -11.71
CA ARG A 174 -15.12 -0.91 -11.53
C ARG A 174 -13.81 -0.79 -10.77
N VAL A 175 -12.95 0.12 -11.19
CA VAL A 175 -11.73 0.45 -10.44
C VAL A 175 -12.06 1.56 -9.44
N LEU A 176 -11.95 1.26 -8.15
CA LEU A 176 -12.27 2.21 -7.08
C LEU A 176 -11.26 3.36 -7.05
N GLY A 177 -11.75 4.57 -6.85
CA GLY A 177 -10.92 5.77 -6.89
C GLY A 177 -10.57 6.25 -8.31
N GLU A 178 -11.01 5.53 -9.35
CA GLU A 178 -10.85 5.90 -10.75
C GLU A 178 -12.21 5.99 -11.45
N THR A 179 -12.26 6.72 -12.56
CA THR A 179 -13.50 6.89 -13.36
C THR A 179 -13.70 5.79 -14.40
N ARG A 180 -12.91 4.70 -14.33
CA ARG A 180 -12.91 3.62 -15.33
C ARG A 180 -13.45 2.31 -14.78
N SER A 181 -13.91 1.48 -15.69
CA SER A 181 -14.17 0.06 -15.49
C SER A 181 -13.28 -0.76 -16.40
N VAL A 182 -12.98 -1.98 -16.00
CA VAL A 182 -12.23 -2.95 -16.79
C VAL A 182 -13.15 -4.09 -17.21
N GLU A 183 -12.96 -4.59 -18.41
CA GLU A 183 -13.71 -5.73 -18.93
C GLU A 183 -13.17 -7.04 -18.34
N ILE A 184 -14.06 -7.97 -18.04
CA ILE A 184 -13.72 -9.33 -17.62
C ILE A 184 -14.02 -10.27 -18.78
N ARG A 185 -12.98 -10.74 -19.46
CA ARG A 185 -13.10 -11.69 -20.57
C ARG A 185 -12.71 -13.08 -20.11
N LYS A 186 -13.62 -14.04 -20.27
CA LYS A 186 -13.40 -15.45 -19.86
C LYS A 186 -12.87 -15.57 -18.43
N GLY A 187 -13.42 -14.76 -17.52
CA GLY A 187 -13.01 -14.74 -16.11
C GLY A 187 -11.62 -14.11 -15.86
N THR A 188 -11.12 -13.28 -16.77
CA THR A 188 -9.81 -12.64 -16.61
C THR A 188 -9.90 -11.14 -16.88
N ILE A 189 -9.31 -10.35 -16.00
CA ILE A 189 -9.02 -8.95 -16.18
C ILE A 189 -7.60 -8.83 -16.74
N LEU A 190 -7.42 -8.02 -17.80
CA LEU A 190 -6.13 -7.56 -18.25
C LEU A 190 -6.02 -6.08 -17.95
N ASP A 191 -5.01 -5.69 -17.20
CA ASP A 191 -4.80 -4.28 -16.84
C ASP A 191 -3.31 -3.90 -16.86
N THR A 192 -3.05 -2.59 -16.94
CA THR A 192 -1.70 -2.03 -16.95
C THR A 192 -1.51 -1.20 -15.69
N PHE A 193 -0.49 -1.54 -14.92
CA PHE A 193 -0.14 -0.90 -13.67
C PHE A 193 1.05 0.04 -13.91
N ALA A 194 0.86 1.32 -13.68
CA ALA A 194 1.95 2.28 -13.60
C ALA A 194 2.91 1.92 -12.45
N PRO A 195 4.12 2.49 -12.39
CA PRO A 195 4.98 2.37 -11.23
C PRO A 195 4.24 2.69 -9.94
N TYR A 196 4.37 1.80 -8.96
CA TYR A 196 3.74 1.92 -7.63
C TYR A 196 2.21 2.04 -7.63
N ALA A 197 1.55 1.64 -8.71
CA ALA A 197 0.09 1.70 -8.81
C ALA A 197 -0.60 0.69 -7.89
N VAL A 198 -1.75 1.10 -7.36
CA VAL A 198 -2.68 0.25 -6.62
C VAL A 198 -4.03 0.33 -7.31
N HIS A 199 -4.54 -0.78 -7.80
CA HIS A 199 -5.89 -0.88 -8.34
C HIS A 199 -6.75 -1.74 -7.41
N ILE A 200 -7.94 -1.26 -7.11
CA ILE A 200 -8.94 -1.96 -6.30
C ILE A 200 -10.19 -2.11 -7.17
N TYR A 201 -10.50 -3.33 -7.50
CA TYR A 201 -11.64 -3.69 -8.35
C TYR A 201 -12.83 -4.14 -7.53
#